data_7eca98065749cc56c9443b10f86c241a
#
_entry.id   7eca98065749cc56c9443b10f86c241a
#
_cell.length_a   1.000
_cell.length_b   1.000
_cell.length_c   1.000
_cell.angle_alpha   90.00
_cell.angle_beta   90.00
_cell.angle_gamma   90.00
#
_symmetry.space_group_name_H-M   'P 1'
#
loop_
_entity.id
_entity.type
_entity.pdbx_description
1 polymer ?
#
loop_
_entity_poly.entity_id
_entity_poly.type
_entity_poly.pdbx_seq_one_letter_code
_entity_poly.pdbx_strand_id
1 'polypeptide(L)'
;MSISGVPSTNQSLNVVTLKDWKDRSRNQAQVLAELNAKAKGIPEVSVSGFAFPEIETGEQGPPIGFVISTSKGYEDLANVAGKFLEAMQKSGKFVYSSLDLKFDTAQMHIKIDREKAGTYGITMKQISATLGSFLSAATVERVDIDGRAYKIISQVKRDNRLSPQSWNNYYVSAANGESVPLSSLISVSLEPQPSSLPRFSQLNSAVISAVPMPGSSIGDAIQWLEDSSKELLPQGYNYDFKGEARQLVQEGNALAVTFVLAVVIIFLVLAIQFESIRDPMVIMISVPLAISGALLALNAFGFVGKAGATMNIYSQVGLITLVGLITKHGILMCEVAKEE
;
A
#
# COMPACT_ATOMS: atom_id res chain seq x y z
N MET A 1 -2.71 13.78 7.70
CA MET A 1 -1.65 13.50 6.73
C MET A 1 -2.12 12.32 5.91
N SER A 2 -2.28 12.43 4.61
CA SER A 2 -2.71 11.32 3.75
C SER A 2 -1.50 10.47 3.41
N ILE A 3 -1.54 9.17 3.70
CA ILE A 3 -0.44 8.22 3.39
C ILE A 3 -0.26 8.08 1.87
N SER A 4 -1.31 8.34 1.09
CA SER A 4 -1.32 8.16 -0.37
C SER A 4 -1.05 9.44 -1.15
N GLY A 5 -0.73 10.55 -0.49
CA GLY A 5 -0.52 11.85 -1.14
C GLY A 5 -1.78 12.50 -1.72
N VAL A 6 -2.92 11.82 -1.72
CA VAL A 6 -4.21 12.36 -2.16
C VAL A 6 -4.99 12.76 -0.91
N PRO A 7 -5.42 14.03 -0.77
CA PRO A 7 -6.24 14.45 0.34
C PRO A 7 -7.62 13.79 0.22
N SER A 8 -7.89 12.79 1.06
CA SER A 8 -9.22 12.19 1.19
C SER A 8 -9.94 12.79 2.40
N THR A 9 -11.21 13.12 2.24
CA THR A 9 -12.04 13.71 3.29
C THR A 9 -12.62 12.67 4.24
N ASN A 10 -12.57 11.39 3.85
CA ASN A 10 -13.15 10.24 4.54
C ASN A 10 -12.11 9.32 5.21
N GLN A 11 -10.83 9.67 5.18
CA GLN A 11 -9.76 8.89 5.77
C GLN A 11 -8.86 9.74 6.64
N SER A 12 -8.42 9.20 7.78
CA SER A 12 -7.40 9.81 8.61
C SER A 12 -6.37 8.79 9.06
N LEU A 13 -5.11 9.21 9.11
CA LEU A 13 -4.02 8.45 9.71
C LEU A 13 -3.67 9.10 11.06
N ASN A 14 -3.71 8.30 12.10
CA ASN A 14 -3.28 8.71 13.42
C ASN A 14 -2.07 7.87 13.85
N VAL A 15 -0.96 8.53 14.10
CA VAL A 15 0.25 7.90 14.63
C VAL A 15 0.22 7.99 16.15
N VAL A 16 0.22 6.84 16.82
CA VAL A 16 0.23 6.74 18.27
C VAL A 16 1.60 6.30 18.75
N THR A 17 2.29 7.17 19.47
CA THR A 17 3.57 6.85 20.11
C THR A 17 3.33 6.30 21.51
N LEU A 18 3.83 5.10 21.78
CA LEU A 18 3.73 4.49 23.11
C LEU A 18 4.79 5.09 24.05
N LYS A 19 4.52 5.04 25.36
CA LYS A 19 5.52 5.35 26.40
C LYS A 19 6.72 4.42 26.27
N ASP A 20 7.83 4.82 26.84
CA ASP A 20 9.04 4.01 26.87
C ASP A 20 8.78 2.63 27.50
N TRP A 21 9.48 1.62 27.05
CA TRP A 21 9.24 0.21 27.51
C TRP A 21 9.43 0.04 29.01
N LYS A 22 10.27 0.87 29.64
CA LYS A 22 10.48 0.90 31.09
C LYS A 22 9.26 1.39 31.87
N ASP A 23 8.45 2.23 31.22
CA ASP A 23 7.30 2.91 31.84
C ASP A 23 5.96 2.26 31.49
N ARG A 24 5.99 1.08 30.82
CA ARG A 24 4.78 0.36 30.41
C ARG A 24 4.87 -1.13 30.76
N SER A 25 3.74 -1.67 31.23
CA SER A 25 3.61 -3.11 31.52
C SER A 25 3.15 -3.94 30.32
N ARG A 26 2.58 -3.28 29.27
CA ARG A 26 2.04 -3.93 28.08
C ARG A 26 2.97 -3.74 26.89
N ASN A 27 3.17 -4.79 26.11
CA ASN A 27 3.91 -4.69 24.84
C ASN A 27 3.04 -4.09 23.72
N GLN A 28 3.66 -3.71 22.60
CA GLN A 28 2.97 -3.11 21.44
C GLN A 28 1.87 -4.02 20.89
N ALA A 29 2.13 -5.33 20.77
CA ALA A 29 1.18 -6.29 20.23
C ALA A 29 -0.09 -6.40 21.10
N GLN A 30 0.04 -6.34 22.43
CA GLN A 30 -1.09 -6.37 23.34
C GLN A 30 -1.94 -5.11 23.24
N VAL A 31 -1.29 -3.94 23.16
CA VAL A 31 -2.00 -2.67 22.98
C VAL A 31 -2.73 -2.63 21.63
N LEU A 32 -2.09 -3.14 20.58
CA LEU A 32 -2.67 -3.20 19.25
C LEU A 32 -3.87 -4.14 19.19
N ALA A 33 -3.79 -5.31 19.82
CA ALA A 33 -4.91 -6.26 19.89
C ALA A 33 -6.11 -5.66 20.64
N GLU A 34 -5.89 -4.96 21.75
CA GLU A 34 -6.94 -4.29 22.50
C GLU A 34 -7.56 -3.13 21.70
N LEU A 35 -6.73 -2.33 21.01
CA LEU A 35 -7.19 -1.25 20.14
C LEU A 35 -8.10 -1.79 19.03
N ASN A 36 -7.66 -2.81 18.32
CA ASN A 36 -8.44 -3.42 17.24
C ASN A 36 -9.73 -4.07 17.74
N ALA A 37 -9.73 -4.66 18.95
CA ALA A 37 -10.93 -5.22 19.55
C ALA A 37 -11.96 -4.12 19.89
N LYS A 38 -11.53 -3.00 20.47
CA LYS A 38 -12.38 -1.84 20.76
C LYS A 38 -12.87 -1.14 19.50
N ALA A 39 -12.03 -1.06 18.49
CA ALA A 39 -12.36 -0.41 17.21
C ALA A 39 -13.50 -1.10 16.46
N LYS A 40 -13.62 -2.42 16.57
CA LYS A 40 -14.73 -3.19 15.97
C LYS A 40 -16.11 -2.80 16.49
N GLY A 41 -16.18 -2.18 17.68
CA GLY A 41 -17.43 -1.73 18.30
C GLY A 41 -17.89 -0.33 17.88
N ILE A 42 -17.14 0.36 17.02
CA ILE A 42 -17.51 1.70 16.55
C ILE A 42 -18.29 1.56 15.24
N PRO A 43 -19.61 1.83 15.23
CA PRO A 43 -20.39 1.80 14.00
C PRO A 43 -19.97 2.96 13.08
N GLU A 44 -20.19 2.82 11.78
CA GLU A 44 -20.00 3.84 10.74
C GLU A 44 -18.54 4.18 10.40
N VAL A 45 -17.55 3.72 11.18
CA VAL A 45 -16.13 3.98 10.92
C VAL A 45 -15.35 2.67 10.96
N SER A 46 -14.60 2.40 9.92
CA SER A 46 -13.65 1.28 9.90
C SER A 46 -12.31 1.76 10.47
N VAL A 47 -12.01 1.39 11.70
CA VAL A 47 -10.74 1.70 12.36
C VAL A 47 -9.90 0.43 12.46
N SER A 48 -8.64 0.50 12.06
CA SER A 48 -7.69 -0.59 12.23
C SER A 48 -6.32 -0.02 12.60
N GLY A 49 -5.72 -0.64 13.61
CA GLY A 49 -4.35 -0.36 13.99
C GLY A 49 -3.40 -1.40 13.43
N PHE A 50 -2.23 -0.98 13.01
CA PHE A 50 -1.13 -1.84 12.62
C PHE A 50 0.19 -1.27 13.15
N ALA A 51 1.18 -2.14 13.36
CA ALA A 51 2.53 -1.72 13.71
C ALA A 51 3.31 -1.37 12.45
N PHE A 52 4.10 -0.31 12.49
CA PHE A 52 5.08 -0.06 11.44
C PHE A 52 6.16 -1.15 11.49
N PRO A 53 6.68 -1.59 10.34
CA PRO A 53 7.79 -2.52 10.30
C PRO A 53 9.01 -1.91 11.02
N GLU A 54 9.76 -2.75 11.73
CA GLU A 54 10.95 -2.30 12.49
C GLU A 54 12.09 -1.82 11.57
N ILE A 55 12.09 -2.31 10.33
CA ILE A 55 13.05 -1.93 9.28
C ILE A 55 12.28 -1.24 8.16
N GLU A 56 12.66 0.00 7.86
CA GLU A 56 12.07 0.77 6.76
C GLU A 56 12.54 0.18 5.42
N THR A 57 11.63 -0.44 4.68
CA THR A 57 11.88 -1.02 3.35
C THR A 57 11.63 -0.03 2.20
N GLY A 58 11.39 1.23 2.53
CA GLY A 58 11.08 2.29 1.55
C GLY A 58 9.62 2.35 1.10
N GLU A 59 8.84 1.30 1.24
CA GLU A 59 7.39 1.33 1.06
C GLU A 59 6.68 1.44 2.41
N GLN A 60 5.98 2.55 2.63
CA GLN A 60 5.17 2.77 3.84
C GLN A 60 3.80 2.11 3.66
N GLY A 61 3.45 1.16 4.50
CA GLY A 61 2.13 0.53 4.48
C GLY A 61 2.10 -0.90 5.03
N PRO A 62 0.97 -1.60 4.87
CA PRO A 62 0.85 -3.01 5.21
C PRO A 62 1.82 -3.88 4.39
N PRO A 63 2.32 -5.00 4.96
CA PRO A 63 3.35 -5.84 4.34
C PRO A 63 2.91 -6.48 3.02
N ILE A 64 1.61 -6.67 2.84
CA ILE A 64 1.05 -7.25 1.61
C ILE A 64 0.19 -6.20 0.91
N GLY A 65 0.59 -5.83 -0.29
CA GLY A 65 -0.23 -5.12 -1.26
C GLY A 65 -0.56 -6.06 -2.42
N PHE A 66 -1.79 -6.59 -2.44
CA PHE A 66 -2.27 -7.42 -3.56
C PHE A 66 -2.93 -6.53 -4.60
N VAL A 67 -2.34 -6.45 -5.77
CA VAL A 67 -2.77 -5.61 -6.88
C VAL A 67 -3.59 -6.42 -7.86
N ILE A 68 -4.82 -6.00 -8.11
CA ILE A 68 -5.65 -6.54 -9.20
C ILE A 68 -5.66 -5.50 -10.31
N SER A 69 -5.34 -5.89 -11.53
CA SER A 69 -5.24 -4.99 -12.68
C SER A 69 -6.03 -5.52 -13.88
N THR A 70 -6.59 -4.60 -14.66
CA THR A 70 -7.37 -4.92 -15.86
C THR A 70 -7.40 -3.74 -16.84
N SER A 71 -7.70 -4.03 -18.11
CA SER A 71 -8.03 -3.00 -19.10
C SER A 71 -9.50 -2.55 -19.07
N LYS A 72 -10.36 -3.21 -18.28
CA LYS A 72 -11.78 -2.90 -18.13
C LYS A 72 -12.01 -1.64 -17.29
N GLY A 73 -13.26 -1.21 -17.15
CA GLY A 73 -13.65 -0.06 -16.35
C GLY A 73 -13.41 -0.25 -14.84
N TYR A 74 -13.33 0.87 -14.11
CA TYR A 74 -13.12 0.85 -12.67
C TYR A 74 -14.32 0.29 -11.88
N GLU A 75 -15.53 0.38 -12.38
CA GLU A 75 -16.72 -0.21 -11.74
C GLU A 75 -16.64 -1.74 -11.74
N ASP A 76 -16.30 -2.33 -12.88
CA ASP A 76 -16.10 -3.77 -12.99
C ASP A 76 -14.94 -4.23 -12.09
N LEU A 77 -13.85 -3.47 -12.08
CA LEU A 77 -12.69 -3.74 -11.24
C LEU A 77 -13.05 -3.68 -9.75
N ALA A 78 -13.81 -2.68 -9.32
CA ALA A 78 -14.23 -2.54 -7.93
C ALA A 78 -15.13 -3.71 -7.49
N ASN A 79 -16.03 -4.17 -8.36
CA ASN A 79 -16.88 -5.32 -8.09
C ASN A 79 -16.08 -6.61 -7.91
N VAL A 80 -15.08 -6.86 -8.77
CA VAL A 80 -14.21 -8.03 -8.66
C VAL A 80 -13.31 -7.94 -7.44
N ALA A 81 -12.67 -6.79 -7.21
CA ALA A 81 -11.81 -6.56 -6.05
C ALA A 81 -12.60 -6.62 -4.73
N GLY A 82 -13.86 -6.14 -4.72
CA GLY A 82 -14.76 -6.24 -3.56
C GLY A 82 -15.07 -7.69 -3.19
N LYS A 83 -15.40 -8.54 -4.18
CA LYS A 83 -15.63 -9.98 -3.95
C LYS A 83 -14.37 -10.68 -3.43
N PHE A 84 -13.22 -10.30 -3.96
CA PHE A 84 -11.94 -10.83 -3.49
C PHE A 84 -11.65 -10.42 -2.05
N LEU A 85 -11.90 -9.16 -1.69
CA LEU A 85 -11.77 -8.64 -0.33
C LEU A 85 -12.69 -9.40 0.65
N GLU A 86 -13.95 -9.66 0.26
CA GLU A 86 -14.88 -10.45 1.09
C GLU A 86 -14.37 -11.88 1.33
N ALA A 87 -13.81 -12.51 0.30
CA ALA A 87 -13.21 -13.84 0.43
C ALA A 87 -12.00 -13.81 1.39
N MET A 88 -11.15 -12.77 1.30
CA MET A 88 -10.04 -12.56 2.23
C MET A 88 -10.54 -12.42 3.68
N GLN A 89 -11.55 -11.61 3.92
CA GLN A 89 -12.13 -11.41 5.25
C GLN A 89 -12.76 -12.69 5.83
N LYS A 90 -13.44 -13.46 4.99
CA LYS A 90 -14.04 -14.74 5.38
C LYS A 90 -13.02 -15.84 5.66
N SER A 91 -11.83 -15.76 5.06
CA SER A 91 -10.76 -16.77 5.22
C SER A 91 -10.21 -16.83 6.65
N GLY A 92 -10.32 -15.75 7.42
CA GLY A 92 -9.74 -15.62 8.76
C GLY A 92 -8.21 -15.62 8.82
N LYS A 93 -7.53 -15.55 7.67
CA LYS A 93 -6.06 -15.57 7.56
C LYS A 93 -5.44 -14.19 7.72
N PHE A 94 -6.24 -13.13 7.66
CA PHE A 94 -5.80 -11.74 7.72
C PHE A 94 -6.42 -11.02 8.91
N VAL A 95 -5.60 -10.30 9.68
CA VAL A 95 -6.07 -9.40 10.74
C VAL A 95 -6.67 -8.14 10.16
N TYR A 96 -6.08 -7.69 9.05
CA TYR A 96 -6.47 -6.47 8.35
C TYR A 96 -6.49 -6.73 6.86
N SER A 97 -7.51 -6.24 6.19
CA SER A 97 -7.59 -6.14 4.73
C SER A 97 -8.43 -4.93 4.33
N SER A 98 -7.93 -4.14 3.41
CA SER A 98 -8.61 -2.93 2.92
C SER A 98 -8.33 -2.72 1.44
N LEU A 99 -9.38 -2.36 0.71
CA LEU A 99 -9.33 -2.01 -0.70
C LEU A 99 -9.16 -0.49 -0.84
N ASP A 100 -8.29 -0.04 -1.73
CA ASP A 100 -8.07 1.37 -2.05
C ASP A 100 -9.12 1.95 -3.00
N LEU A 101 -9.62 1.14 -3.93
CA LEU A 101 -10.64 1.52 -4.89
C LEU A 101 -12.03 1.34 -4.29
N LYS A 102 -12.61 2.43 -3.75
CA LYS A 102 -13.95 2.46 -3.16
C LYS A 102 -14.79 3.54 -3.83
N PHE A 103 -16.02 3.21 -4.17
CA PHE A 103 -17.02 4.16 -4.66
C PHE A 103 -17.85 4.68 -3.48
N ASP A 104 -17.19 5.33 -2.52
CA ASP A 104 -17.77 5.77 -1.25
C ASP A 104 -17.76 7.29 -1.06
N THR A 105 -17.16 8.01 -2.00
CA THR A 105 -17.06 9.47 -1.93
C THR A 105 -18.21 10.09 -2.73
N ALA A 106 -19.13 10.77 -2.03
CA ALA A 106 -20.20 11.52 -2.70
C ALA A 106 -19.59 12.70 -3.47
N GLN A 107 -19.62 12.61 -4.77
CA GLN A 107 -19.18 13.70 -5.66
C GLN A 107 -20.38 14.33 -6.36
N MET A 108 -20.32 15.65 -6.50
CA MET A 108 -21.32 16.41 -7.22
C MET A 108 -21.01 16.38 -8.71
N HIS A 109 -21.83 15.67 -9.46
CA HIS A 109 -21.72 15.60 -10.92
C HIS A 109 -22.59 16.67 -11.57
N ILE A 110 -21.98 17.58 -12.33
CA ILE A 110 -22.65 18.70 -12.99
C ILE A 110 -22.74 18.38 -14.48
N LYS A 111 -23.95 18.15 -14.95
CA LYS A 111 -24.25 17.96 -16.38
C LYS A 111 -24.77 19.25 -16.97
N ILE A 112 -24.11 19.78 -18.01
CA ILE A 112 -24.48 20.99 -18.66
C ILE A 112 -25.35 20.68 -19.89
N ASP A 113 -26.51 21.35 -20.00
CA ASP A 113 -27.38 21.29 -21.14
C ASP A 113 -26.83 22.21 -22.28
N ARG A 114 -26.17 21.59 -23.23
CA ARG A 114 -25.48 22.30 -24.31
C ARG A 114 -26.45 22.96 -25.29
N GLU A 115 -27.61 22.37 -25.48
CA GLU A 115 -28.62 22.89 -26.39
C GLU A 115 -29.23 24.18 -25.83
N LYS A 116 -29.62 24.15 -24.55
CA LYS A 116 -30.12 25.37 -23.89
C LYS A 116 -29.04 26.45 -23.81
N ALA A 117 -27.80 26.10 -23.47
CA ALA A 117 -26.70 27.06 -23.43
C ALA A 117 -26.51 27.72 -24.81
N GLY A 118 -26.58 26.93 -25.89
CA GLY A 118 -26.52 27.44 -27.27
C GLY A 118 -27.64 28.39 -27.62
N THR A 119 -28.87 28.11 -27.16
CA THR A 119 -30.04 28.99 -27.40
C THR A 119 -29.85 30.38 -26.78
N TYR A 120 -29.19 30.46 -25.61
CA TYR A 120 -28.86 31.74 -24.96
C TYR A 120 -27.54 32.35 -25.45
N GLY A 121 -26.85 31.73 -26.40
CA GLY A 121 -25.52 32.17 -26.88
C GLY A 121 -24.45 32.09 -25.85
N ILE A 122 -24.60 31.20 -24.81
CA ILE A 122 -23.67 31.01 -23.72
C ILE A 122 -22.72 29.86 -24.07
N THR A 123 -21.43 30.15 -24.06
CA THR A 123 -20.41 29.16 -24.37
C THR A 123 -20.09 28.26 -23.14
N MET A 124 -19.68 27.03 -23.42
CA MET A 124 -19.21 26.10 -22.37
C MET A 124 -18.06 26.69 -21.53
N LYS A 125 -17.21 27.51 -22.19
CA LYS A 125 -16.09 28.20 -21.50
C LYS A 125 -16.61 29.19 -20.45
N GLN A 126 -17.65 29.95 -20.77
CA GLN A 126 -18.26 30.89 -19.82
C GLN A 126 -18.85 30.15 -18.61
N ILE A 127 -19.65 29.09 -18.87
CA ILE A 127 -20.21 28.27 -17.77
C ILE A 127 -19.12 27.68 -16.89
N SER A 128 -18.09 27.08 -17.49
CA SER A 128 -16.99 26.49 -16.77
C SER A 128 -16.18 27.52 -15.97
N ALA A 129 -15.95 28.71 -16.55
CA ALA A 129 -15.27 29.81 -15.87
C ALA A 129 -16.05 30.30 -14.65
N THR A 130 -17.38 30.47 -14.81
CA THR A 130 -18.29 30.89 -13.74
C THR A 130 -18.30 29.87 -12.60
N LEU A 131 -18.43 28.56 -12.92
CA LEU A 131 -18.38 27.48 -11.95
C LEU A 131 -17.01 27.43 -11.26
N GLY A 132 -15.93 27.57 -12.03
CA GLY A 132 -14.57 27.59 -11.50
C GLY A 132 -14.31 28.75 -10.54
N SER A 133 -14.81 29.94 -10.86
CA SER A 133 -14.66 31.13 -10.02
C SER A 133 -15.44 31.03 -8.71
N PHE A 134 -16.57 30.33 -8.69
CA PHE A 134 -17.41 30.24 -7.51
C PHE A 134 -17.07 29.08 -6.58
N LEU A 135 -16.71 27.94 -7.15
CA LEU A 135 -16.58 26.68 -6.41
C LEU A 135 -15.14 26.23 -6.19
N SER A 136 -14.23 26.60 -7.10
CA SER A 136 -12.85 26.14 -7.01
C SER A 136 -11.95 27.22 -6.41
N ALA A 137 -10.76 26.79 -5.96
CA ALA A 137 -9.67 27.67 -5.57
C ALA A 137 -8.83 28.11 -6.80
N ALA A 138 -9.48 28.30 -7.96
CA ALA A 138 -8.78 28.72 -9.17
C ALA A 138 -8.21 30.13 -9.00
N THR A 139 -6.95 30.30 -9.34
CA THR A 139 -6.32 31.62 -9.38
C THR A 139 -6.89 32.40 -10.58
N VAL A 140 -7.60 33.47 -10.30
CA VAL A 140 -8.15 34.35 -11.34
C VAL A 140 -7.06 35.22 -11.93
N GLU A 141 -6.24 35.82 -11.05
CA GLU A 141 -5.17 36.74 -11.43
C GLU A 141 -4.08 36.78 -10.35
N ARG A 142 -2.97 37.43 -10.67
CA ARG A 142 -1.89 37.73 -9.71
C ARG A 142 -1.72 39.22 -9.59
N VAL A 143 -1.50 39.70 -8.38
CA VAL A 143 -1.21 41.12 -8.10
C VAL A 143 0.11 41.22 -7.38
N ASP A 144 0.93 42.19 -7.76
CA ASP A 144 2.18 42.50 -7.08
C ASP A 144 1.90 43.54 -5.97
N ILE A 145 2.23 43.19 -4.74
CA ILE A 145 2.17 44.08 -3.58
C ILE A 145 3.55 44.04 -2.89
N ASP A 146 4.20 45.16 -2.80
CA ASP A 146 5.53 45.31 -2.15
C ASP A 146 6.58 44.30 -2.67
N GLY A 147 6.60 44.07 -3.99
CA GLY A 147 7.57 43.18 -4.63
C GLY A 147 7.28 41.68 -4.42
N ARG A 148 6.07 41.32 -3.98
CA ARG A 148 5.60 39.93 -3.84
C ARG A 148 4.36 39.68 -4.67
N ALA A 149 4.39 38.62 -5.48
CA ALA A 149 3.26 38.22 -6.29
C ALA A 149 2.24 37.41 -5.47
N TYR A 150 1.07 37.99 -5.26
CA TYR A 150 -0.07 37.34 -4.59
C TYR A 150 -1.06 36.80 -5.62
N LYS A 151 -1.68 35.65 -5.28
CA LYS A 151 -2.72 35.05 -6.11
C LYS A 151 -4.10 35.57 -5.67
N ILE A 152 -4.89 36.06 -6.61
CA ILE A 152 -6.29 36.41 -6.34
C ILE A 152 -7.14 35.16 -6.58
N ILE A 153 -7.81 34.69 -5.53
CA ILE A 153 -8.72 33.54 -5.58
C ILE A 153 -10.11 34.06 -5.20
N SER A 154 -11.01 34.14 -6.19
CA SER A 154 -12.40 34.50 -5.97
C SER A 154 -13.19 33.25 -5.55
N GLN A 155 -13.96 33.35 -4.48
CA GLN A 155 -14.86 32.28 -4.04
C GLN A 155 -16.15 32.84 -3.50
N VAL A 156 -17.23 32.09 -3.67
CA VAL A 156 -18.48 32.37 -2.97
C VAL A 156 -18.35 32.03 -1.48
N LYS A 157 -19.01 32.78 -0.62
CA LYS A 157 -19.05 32.50 0.82
C LYS A 157 -19.49 31.06 1.06
N ARG A 158 -18.90 30.43 2.08
CA ARG A 158 -19.11 29.00 2.37
C ARG A 158 -20.58 28.64 2.48
N ASP A 159 -21.37 29.43 3.19
CA ASP A 159 -22.80 29.19 3.44
C ASP A 159 -23.63 29.08 2.14
N ASN A 160 -23.23 29.82 1.10
CA ASN A 160 -23.90 29.82 -0.19
C ASN A 160 -23.41 28.72 -1.17
N ARG A 161 -22.44 27.89 -0.78
CA ARG A 161 -21.90 26.79 -1.62
C ARG A 161 -22.05 25.39 -1.00
N LEU A 162 -22.66 25.29 0.20
CA LEU A 162 -22.80 24.01 0.91
C LEU A 162 -23.94 23.14 0.39
N SER A 163 -24.91 23.75 -0.26
CA SER A 163 -26.15 23.09 -0.69
C SER A 163 -26.37 23.21 -2.20
N PRO A 164 -26.80 22.11 -2.87
CA PRO A 164 -27.18 22.16 -4.30
C PRO A 164 -28.24 23.19 -4.62
N GLN A 165 -29.11 23.55 -3.65
CA GLN A 165 -30.15 24.58 -3.84
C GLN A 165 -29.58 25.98 -4.04
N SER A 166 -28.36 26.22 -3.60
CA SER A 166 -27.68 27.52 -3.77
C SER A 166 -27.42 27.89 -5.26
N TRP A 167 -27.46 26.92 -6.16
CA TRP A 167 -27.22 27.11 -7.60
C TRP A 167 -28.27 28.02 -8.27
N ASN A 168 -29.43 28.12 -7.69
CA ASN A 168 -30.49 29.02 -8.18
C ASN A 168 -30.10 30.51 -8.06
N ASN A 169 -29.12 30.83 -7.22
CA ASN A 169 -28.68 32.22 -7.01
C ASN A 169 -27.48 32.61 -7.89
N TYR A 170 -27.01 31.72 -8.76
CA TYR A 170 -25.89 31.99 -9.65
C TYR A 170 -26.39 32.26 -11.08
N TYR A 171 -25.80 33.25 -11.72
CA TYR A 171 -26.18 33.70 -13.03
C TYR A 171 -24.98 33.73 -13.98
N VAL A 172 -25.21 33.46 -15.24
CA VAL A 172 -24.25 33.62 -16.31
C VAL A 172 -24.79 34.64 -17.27
N SER A 173 -23.96 35.56 -17.77
CA SER A 173 -24.38 36.55 -18.77
C SER A 173 -24.48 35.92 -20.14
N ALA A 174 -25.64 36.04 -20.76
CA ALA A 174 -25.86 35.64 -22.12
C ALA A 174 -25.24 36.65 -23.12
N ALA A 175 -25.17 36.28 -24.39
CA ALA A 175 -24.59 37.12 -25.43
C ALA A 175 -25.34 38.45 -25.62
N ASN A 176 -26.63 38.48 -25.32
CA ASN A 176 -27.50 39.67 -25.36
C ASN A 176 -27.45 40.55 -24.11
N GLY A 177 -26.59 40.20 -23.11
CA GLY A 177 -26.46 40.89 -21.84
C GLY A 177 -27.47 40.49 -20.76
N GLU A 178 -28.41 39.58 -21.05
CA GLU A 178 -29.34 39.07 -20.04
C GLU A 178 -28.62 38.12 -19.04
N SER A 179 -29.07 38.16 -17.80
CA SER A 179 -28.57 37.23 -16.77
C SER A 179 -29.43 35.97 -16.73
N VAL A 180 -28.86 34.84 -17.14
CA VAL A 180 -29.50 33.52 -17.14
C VAL A 180 -29.15 32.78 -15.88
N PRO A 181 -30.11 32.26 -15.07
CA PRO A 181 -29.81 31.48 -13.91
C PRO A 181 -29.09 30.17 -14.28
N LEU A 182 -28.01 29.88 -13.58
CA LEU A 182 -27.19 28.70 -13.86
C LEU A 182 -27.99 27.39 -13.71
N SER A 183 -28.92 27.34 -12.77
CA SER A 183 -29.84 26.22 -12.57
C SER A 183 -30.69 25.85 -13.77
N SER A 184 -30.92 26.76 -14.71
CA SER A 184 -31.62 26.46 -15.95
C SER A 184 -30.73 25.74 -16.99
N LEU A 185 -29.43 25.89 -16.87
CA LEU A 185 -28.42 25.38 -17.81
C LEU A 185 -27.72 24.09 -17.33
N ILE A 186 -27.82 23.76 -16.03
CA ILE A 186 -27.16 22.62 -15.46
C ILE A 186 -28.13 21.71 -14.70
N SER A 187 -27.83 20.42 -14.68
CA SER A 187 -28.43 19.47 -13.76
C SER A 187 -27.33 18.95 -12.83
N VAL A 188 -27.65 18.83 -11.55
CA VAL A 188 -26.71 18.42 -10.52
C VAL A 188 -27.20 17.12 -9.91
N SER A 189 -26.36 16.08 -9.93
CA SER A 189 -26.57 14.81 -9.25
C SER A 189 -25.45 14.54 -8.25
N LEU A 190 -25.77 13.87 -7.16
CA LEU A 190 -24.79 13.34 -6.24
C LEU A 190 -24.58 11.87 -6.60
N GLU A 191 -23.37 11.53 -6.99
CA GLU A 191 -23.02 10.17 -7.40
C GLU A 191 -21.85 9.68 -6.55
N PRO A 192 -21.89 8.42 -6.09
CA PRO A 192 -20.76 7.82 -5.43
C PRO A 192 -19.64 7.59 -6.45
N GLN A 193 -18.52 8.23 -6.25
CA GLN A 193 -17.34 8.12 -7.10
C GLN A 193 -16.11 7.73 -6.28
N PRO A 194 -15.12 7.10 -6.89
CA PRO A 194 -13.87 6.83 -6.19
C PRO A 194 -13.07 8.13 -5.99
N SER A 195 -12.41 8.26 -4.84
CA SER A 195 -11.56 9.41 -4.53
C SER A 195 -10.31 9.47 -5.42
N SER A 196 -9.85 8.32 -5.92
CA SER A 196 -8.71 8.19 -6.83
C SER A 196 -8.92 7.04 -7.80
N LEU A 197 -8.31 7.14 -8.97
CA LEU A 197 -8.32 6.11 -10.02
C LEU A 197 -6.89 5.56 -10.17
N PRO A 198 -6.51 4.57 -9.36
CA PRO A 198 -5.15 4.06 -9.35
C PRO A 198 -4.83 3.28 -10.63
N ARG A 199 -3.58 3.36 -11.05
CA ARG A 199 -3.03 2.58 -12.17
C ARG A 199 -1.77 1.87 -11.75
N PHE A 200 -1.61 0.66 -12.26
CA PHE A 200 -0.40 -0.14 -12.07
C PHE A 200 0.02 -0.73 -13.41
N SER A 201 1.28 -0.55 -13.78
CA SER A 201 1.81 -1.00 -15.08
C SER A 201 0.94 -0.59 -16.27
N GLN A 202 0.45 0.66 -16.26
CA GLN A 202 -0.42 1.29 -17.26
C GLN A 202 -1.86 0.72 -17.34
N LEU A 203 -2.21 -0.27 -16.55
CA LEU A 203 -3.56 -0.82 -16.44
C LEU A 203 -4.32 -0.16 -15.28
N ASN A 204 -5.65 -0.15 -15.37
CA ASN A 204 -6.49 0.22 -14.24
C ASN A 204 -6.27 -0.80 -13.12
N SER A 205 -6.06 -0.34 -11.90
CA SER A 205 -5.71 -1.22 -10.80
C SER A 205 -6.51 -0.92 -9.54
N ALA A 206 -6.60 -1.94 -8.69
CA ALA A 206 -7.12 -1.85 -7.34
C ALA A 206 -6.17 -2.60 -6.41
N VAL A 207 -5.79 -2.01 -5.29
CA VAL A 207 -4.86 -2.60 -4.34
C VAL A 207 -5.58 -2.99 -3.07
N ILE A 208 -5.49 -4.27 -2.72
CA ILE A 208 -5.92 -4.77 -1.43
C ILE A 208 -4.70 -4.82 -0.51
N SER A 209 -4.66 -3.91 0.44
CA SER A 209 -3.64 -3.88 1.49
C SER A 209 -4.03 -4.85 2.60
N ALA A 210 -3.11 -5.72 3.02
CA ALA A 210 -3.40 -6.74 4.00
C ALA A 210 -2.26 -6.99 4.98
N VAL A 211 -2.64 -7.44 6.18
CA VAL A 211 -1.74 -7.91 7.24
C VAL A 211 -2.14 -9.33 7.61
N PRO A 212 -1.25 -10.32 7.51
CA PRO A 212 -1.54 -11.70 7.89
C PRO A 212 -1.80 -11.85 9.39
N MET A 213 -2.47 -12.92 9.78
CA MET A 213 -2.68 -13.26 11.20
C MET A 213 -1.34 -13.46 11.92
N PRO A 214 -1.24 -13.07 13.21
CA PRO A 214 -0.07 -13.40 14.03
C PRO A 214 0.20 -14.90 14.05
N GLY A 215 1.43 -15.29 13.70
CA GLY A 215 1.83 -16.70 13.58
C GLY A 215 1.70 -17.30 12.18
N SER A 216 1.09 -16.59 11.22
CA SER A 216 1.10 -16.95 9.81
C SER A 216 2.24 -16.21 9.08
N SER A 217 2.93 -16.90 8.19
CA SER A 217 3.99 -16.26 7.38
C SER A 217 3.40 -15.42 6.24
N ILE A 218 4.15 -14.45 5.75
CA ILE A 218 3.78 -13.70 4.54
C ILE A 218 3.71 -14.65 3.34
N GLY A 219 4.58 -15.67 3.29
CA GLY A 219 4.58 -16.70 2.25
C GLY A 219 3.27 -17.50 2.20
N ASP A 220 2.74 -17.93 3.36
CA ASP A 220 1.45 -18.65 3.42
C ASP A 220 0.29 -17.77 2.96
N ALA A 221 0.36 -16.47 3.28
CA ALA A 221 -0.63 -15.52 2.83
C ALA A 221 -0.56 -15.29 1.31
N ILE A 222 0.65 -15.18 0.75
CA ILE A 222 0.87 -15.06 -0.70
C ILE A 222 0.33 -16.30 -1.42
N GLN A 223 0.67 -17.50 -0.95
CA GLN A 223 0.20 -18.73 -1.56
C GLN A 223 -1.33 -18.80 -1.56
N TRP A 224 -1.98 -18.43 -0.47
CA TRP A 224 -3.44 -18.36 -0.42
C TRP A 224 -4.01 -17.34 -1.43
N LEU A 225 -3.38 -16.17 -1.57
CA LEU A 225 -3.80 -15.14 -2.53
C LEU A 225 -3.65 -15.62 -3.96
N GLU A 226 -2.56 -16.30 -4.29
CA GLU A 226 -2.33 -16.90 -5.62
C GLU A 226 -3.34 -17.99 -5.94
N ASP A 227 -3.62 -18.89 -5.00
CA ASP A 227 -4.59 -19.97 -5.22
C ASP A 227 -6.01 -19.41 -5.35
N SER A 228 -6.38 -18.46 -4.48
CA SER A 228 -7.68 -17.77 -4.58
C SER A 228 -7.82 -16.95 -5.86
N SER A 229 -6.72 -16.40 -6.39
CA SER A 229 -6.75 -15.64 -7.63
C SER A 229 -7.15 -16.49 -8.84
N LYS A 230 -6.76 -17.76 -8.87
CA LYS A 230 -7.11 -18.70 -9.95
C LYS A 230 -8.62 -18.99 -10.00
N GLU A 231 -9.28 -18.93 -8.84
CA GLU A 231 -10.71 -19.21 -8.71
C GLU A 231 -11.59 -17.96 -8.85
N LEU A 232 -11.14 -16.84 -8.27
CA LEU A 232 -11.96 -15.65 -8.10
C LEU A 232 -11.74 -14.58 -9.19
N LEU A 233 -10.60 -14.58 -9.88
CA LEU A 233 -10.33 -13.58 -10.91
C LEU A 233 -10.85 -14.05 -12.27
N PRO A 234 -11.78 -13.31 -12.92
CA PRO A 234 -12.27 -13.63 -14.26
C PRO A 234 -11.18 -13.40 -15.32
N GLN A 235 -11.41 -13.91 -16.52
CA GLN A 235 -10.53 -13.66 -17.67
C GLN A 235 -10.39 -12.15 -17.96
N GLY A 236 -9.16 -11.71 -18.23
CA GLY A 236 -8.80 -10.32 -18.48
C GLY A 236 -8.45 -9.52 -17.20
N TYR A 237 -8.32 -10.21 -16.08
CA TYR A 237 -7.75 -9.65 -14.86
C TYR A 237 -6.41 -10.29 -14.57
N ASN A 238 -5.44 -9.48 -14.18
CA ASN A 238 -4.11 -9.91 -13.75
C ASN A 238 -3.91 -9.51 -12.30
N TYR A 239 -3.01 -10.20 -11.61
CA TYR A 239 -2.60 -9.83 -10.27
C TYR A 239 -1.08 -9.62 -10.19
N ASP A 240 -0.66 -8.82 -9.23
CA ASP A 240 0.74 -8.58 -8.87
C ASP A 240 0.80 -8.24 -7.37
N PHE A 241 1.99 -8.14 -6.84
CA PHE A 241 2.20 -7.79 -5.44
C PHE A 241 2.94 -6.46 -5.30
N LYS A 242 2.73 -5.78 -4.17
CA LYS A 242 3.48 -4.62 -3.69
C LYS A 242 3.98 -4.88 -2.27
N GLY A 243 4.88 -4.04 -1.81
CA GLY A 243 5.44 -4.14 -0.48
C GLY A 243 6.38 -5.33 -0.31
N GLU A 244 6.47 -5.83 0.91
CA GLU A 244 7.32 -6.94 1.28
C GLU A 244 6.96 -8.23 0.53
N ALA A 245 5.66 -8.43 0.23
CA ALA A 245 5.19 -9.56 -0.55
C ALA A 245 5.81 -9.61 -1.96
N ARG A 246 5.95 -8.45 -2.62
CA ARG A 246 6.59 -8.38 -3.94
C ARG A 246 8.05 -8.79 -3.87
N GLN A 247 8.78 -8.30 -2.89
CA GLN A 247 10.18 -8.65 -2.71
C GLN A 247 10.34 -10.16 -2.49
N LEU A 248 9.47 -10.76 -1.66
CA LEU A 248 9.51 -12.19 -1.41
C LEU A 248 9.24 -13.02 -2.68
N VAL A 249 8.28 -12.63 -3.50
CA VAL A 249 7.94 -13.33 -4.76
C VAL A 249 9.03 -13.15 -5.81
N GLN A 250 9.55 -11.93 -5.98
CA GLN A 250 10.54 -11.64 -7.03
C GLN A 250 11.96 -12.08 -6.67
N GLU A 251 12.35 -11.92 -5.41
CA GLU A 251 13.73 -12.14 -4.96
C GLU A 251 13.92 -13.51 -4.30
N GLY A 252 12.85 -14.16 -3.82
CA GLY A 252 12.95 -15.44 -3.10
C GLY A 252 13.65 -16.54 -3.91
N ASN A 253 13.36 -16.67 -5.20
CA ASN A 253 14.03 -17.61 -6.08
C ASN A 253 15.46 -17.18 -6.42
N ALA A 254 15.70 -15.89 -6.61
CA ALA A 254 17.04 -15.36 -6.87
C ALA A 254 17.97 -15.54 -5.68
N LEU A 255 17.47 -15.35 -4.46
CA LEU A 255 18.23 -15.58 -3.22
C LEU A 255 18.62 -17.05 -3.04
N ALA A 256 17.76 -18.01 -3.39
CA ALA A 256 18.08 -19.43 -3.36
C ALA A 256 19.23 -19.78 -4.31
N VAL A 257 19.17 -19.27 -5.56
CA VAL A 257 20.24 -19.47 -6.54
C VAL A 257 21.54 -18.80 -6.08
N THR A 258 21.45 -17.58 -5.57
CA THR A 258 22.60 -16.85 -5.03
C THR A 258 23.24 -17.59 -3.85
N PHE A 259 22.42 -18.19 -2.98
CA PHE A 259 22.90 -18.99 -1.86
C PHE A 259 23.73 -20.19 -2.32
N VAL A 260 23.21 -20.98 -3.27
CA VAL A 260 23.93 -22.13 -3.84
C VAL A 260 25.22 -21.66 -4.49
N LEU A 261 25.18 -20.59 -5.29
CA LEU A 261 26.36 -20.03 -5.93
C LEU A 261 27.39 -19.54 -4.92
N ALA A 262 26.96 -18.88 -3.85
CA ALA A 262 27.85 -18.45 -2.77
C ALA A 262 28.57 -19.62 -2.10
N VAL A 263 27.86 -20.70 -1.80
CA VAL A 263 28.44 -21.94 -1.24
C VAL A 263 29.49 -22.53 -2.18
N VAL A 264 29.21 -22.59 -3.48
CA VAL A 264 30.17 -23.08 -4.50
C VAL A 264 31.41 -22.20 -4.59
N ILE A 265 31.22 -20.86 -4.62
CA ILE A 265 32.35 -19.92 -4.67
C ILE A 265 33.21 -20.03 -3.40
N ILE A 266 32.59 -20.09 -2.21
CA ILE A 266 33.30 -20.29 -0.96
C ILE A 266 34.13 -21.57 -1.01
N PHE A 267 33.54 -22.67 -1.48
CA PHE A 267 34.26 -23.94 -1.63
C PHE A 267 35.48 -23.81 -2.55
N LEU A 268 35.31 -23.17 -3.72
CA LEU A 268 36.41 -22.97 -4.69
C LEU A 268 37.53 -22.10 -4.12
N VAL A 269 37.17 -21.00 -3.43
CA VAL A 269 38.16 -20.12 -2.78
C VAL A 269 38.94 -20.89 -1.69
N LEU A 270 38.27 -21.68 -0.88
CA LEU A 270 38.92 -22.51 0.13
C LEU A 270 39.82 -23.58 -0.49
N ALA A 271 39.39 -24.22 -1.59
CA ALA A 271 40.18 -25.20 -2.30
C ALA A 271 41.50 -24.62 -2.85
N ILE A 272 41.43 -23.39 -3.36
CA ILE A 272 42.60 -22.64 -3.81
C ILE A 272 43.51 -22.27 -2.62
N GLN A 273 42.92 -21.76 -1.53
CA GLN A 273 43.64 -21.31 -0.35
C GLN A 273 44.42 -22.45 0.36
N PHE A 274 43.80 -23.61 0.46
CA PHE A 274 44.38 -24.77 1.13
C PHE A 274 45.15 -25.72 0.18
N GLU A 275 45.18 -25.45 -1.12
CA GLU A 275 45.76 -26.34 -2.12
C GLU A 275 45.30 -27.82 -1.99
N SER A 276 44.10 -27.99 -1.43
CA SER A 276 43.52 -29.29 -1.08
C SER A 276 42.01 -29.26 -1.31
N ILE A 277 41.44 -30.39 -1.73
CA ILE A 277 39.99 -30.54 -1.81
C ILE A 277 39.41 -31.07 -0.50
N ARG A 278 40.25 -31.73 0.32
CA ARG A 278 39.85 -32.40 1.56
C ARG A 278 39.48 -31.42 2.65
N ASP A 279 40.30 -30.40 2.84
CA ASP A 279 40.16 -29.44 3.95
C ASP A 279 38.92 -28.55 3.78
N PRO A 280 38.64 -28.00 2.59
CA PRO A 280 37.36 -27.30 2.32
C PRO A 280 36.15 -28.18 2.56
N MET A 281 36.17 -29.45 2.20
CA MET A 281 35.07 -30.38 2.48
C MET A 281 34.76 -30.48 3.97
N VAL A 282 35.78 -30.62 4.81
CA VAL A 282 35.59 -30.68 6.25
C VAL A 282 35.03 -29.40 6.83
N ILE A 283 35.53 -28.24 6.36
CA ILE A 283 34.99 -26.94 6.76
C ILE A 283 33.51 -26.78 6.33
N MET A 284 33.19 -27.20 5.13
CA MET A 284 31.84 -27.06 4.59
C MET A 284 30.78 -27.94 5.26
N ILE A 285 31.16 -29.01 5.95
CA ILE A 285 30.25 -29.84 6.76
C ILE A 285 29.63 -29.00 7.92
N SER A 286 30.34 -28.00 8.41
CA SER A 286 29.83 -27.12 9.46
C SER A 286 28.66 -26.23 8.98
N VAL A 287 28.55 -25.95 7.67
CA VAL A 287 27.53 -25.07 7.09
C VAL A 287 26.12 -25.67 7.24
N PRO A 288 25.83 -26.91 6.81
CA PRO A 288 24.51 -27.52 7.05
C PRO A 288 24.13 -27.61 8.51
N LEU A 289 25.11 -27.88 9.40
CA LEU A 289 24.87 -27.94 10.84
C LEU A 289 24.42 -26.55 11.39
N ALA A 290 25.06 -25.50 10.94
CA ALA A 290 24.73 -24.14 11.35
C ALA A 290 23.37 -23.68 10.82
N ILE A 291 23.05 -23.99 9.57
CA ILE A 291 21.74 -23.72 8.96
C ILE A 291 20.66 -24.45 9.76
N SER A 292 20.88 -25.73 10.07
CA SER A 292 19.92 -26.50 10.87
C SER A 292 19.72 -25.90 12.27
N GLY A 293 20.77 -25.43 12.91
CA GLY A 293 20.70 -24.73 14.19
C GLY A 293 19.91 -23.43 14.11
N ALA A 294 20.14 -22.63 13.07
CA ALA A 294 19.40 -21.39 12.85
C ALA A 294 17.91 -21.64 12.59
N LEU A 295 17.58 -22.64 11.75
CA LEU A 295 16.20 -23.01 11.46
C LEU A 295 15.48 -23.58 12.69
N LEU A 296 16.17 -24.38 13.51
CA LEU A 296 15.62 -24.88 14.77
C LEU A 296 15.35 -23.73 15.75
N ALA A 297 16.26 -22.76 15.86
CA ALA A 297 16.03 -21.58 16.67
C ALA A 297 14.83 -20.75 16.19
N LEU A 298 14.70 -20.50 14.89
CA LEU A 298 13.54 -19.81 14.30
C LEU A 298 12.23 -20.54 14.62
N ASN A 299 12.20 -21.87 14.46
CA ASN A 299 11.02 -22.67 14.82
C ASN A 299 10.72 -22.61 16.32
N ALA A 300 11.71 -22.75 17.18
CA ALA A 300 11.54 -22.68 18.63
C ALA A 300 10.97 -21.32 19.07
N PHE A 301 11.45 -20.22 18.50
CA PHE A 301 10.92 -18.89 18.77
C PHE A 301 9.50 -18.69 18.19
N GLY A 302 9.17 -19.32 17.07
CA GLY A 302 7.82 -19.37 16.50
C GLY A 302 6.82 -20.04 17.45
N PHE A 303 7.19 -21.14 18.09
CA PHE A 303 6.38 -21.84 19.11
C PHE A 303 6.11 -20.97 20.36
N VAL A 304 7.02 -20.08 20.71
CA VAL A 304 6.88 -19.16 21.86
C VAL A 304 5.98 -17.95 21.51
N GLY A 305 5.40 -17.92 20.30
CA GLY A 305 4.41 -16.89 19.90
C GLY A 305 5.00 -15.49 19.69
N LYS A 306 6.31 -15.38 19.46
CA LYS A 306 6.94 -14.09 19.14
C LYS A 306 6.71 -13.79 17.64
N ALA A 307 5.94 -12.77 17.38
CA ALA A 307 5.80 -12.21 16.04
C ALA A 307 7.20 -11.84 15.51
N GLY A 308 7.54 -12.34 14.32
CA GLY A 308 8.84 -12.08 13.67
C GLY A 308 9.74 -13.30 13.51
N ALA A 309 9.44 -14.44 14.16
CA ALA A 309 10.21 -15.69 14.00
C ALA A 309 9.76 -16.50 12.76
N THR A 310 9.50 -15.83 11.65
CA THR A 310 9.10 -16.44 10.38
C THR A 310 10.20 -16.29 9.34
N MET A 311 10.22 -17.21 8.37
CA MET A 311 11.13 -17.11 7.24
C MET A 311 10.70 -15.90 6.38
N ASN A 312 11.50 -14.86 6.39
CA ASN A 312 11.35 -13.65 5.60
C ASN A 312 12.66 -13.31 4.87
N ILE A 313 12.69 -12.26 4.07
CA ILE A 313 13.90 -11.86 3.33
C ILE A 313 15.08 -11.62 4.29
N TYR A 314 14.83 -11.03 5.46
CA TYR A 314 15.87 -10.75 6.45
C TYR A 314 16.49 -12.02 7.02
N SER A 315 15.66 -13.05 7.29
CA SER A 315 16.13 -14.37 7.72
C SER A 315 16.98 -15.05 6.64
N GLN A 316 16.61 -14.89 5.37
CA GLN A 316 17.37 -15.44 4.24
C GLN A 316 18.73 -14.75 4.09
N VAL A 317 18.79 -13.42 4.17
CA VAL A 317 20.05 -12.66 4.17
C VAL A 317 20.90 -13.02 5.40
N GLY A 318 20.25 -13.19 6.57
CA GLY A 318 20.91 -13.68 7.78
C GLY A 318 21.56 -15.07 7.62
N LEU A 319 20.89 -15.97 6.92
CA LEU A 319 21.46 -17.30 6.61
C LEU A 319 22.69 -17.21 5.69
N ILE A 320 22.67 -16.32 4.69
CA ILE A 320 23.83 -16.12 3.80
C ILE A 320 25.03 -15.58 4.60
N THR A 321 24.81 -14.60 5.47
CA THR A 321 25.86 -14.04 6.33
C THR A 321 26.38 -15.06 7.34
N LEU A 322 25.51 -15.92 7.86
CA LEU A 322 25.88 -17.00 8.78
C LEU A 322 26.86 -17.98 8.12
N VAL A 323 26.65 -18.35 6.85
CA VAL A 323 27.56 -19.22 6.09
C VAL A 323 28.96 -18.59 6.02
N GLY A 324 29.05 -17.29 5.71
CA GLY A 324 30.33 -16.57 5.66
C GLY A 324 31.06 -16.53 7.02
N LEU A 325 30.31 -16.32 8.11
CA LEU A 325 30.90 -16.30 9.46
C LEU A 325 31.43 -17.67 9.89
N ILE A 326 30.70 -18.74 9.60
CA ILE A 326 31.10 -20.10 10.01
C ILE A 326 32.29 -20.59 9.22
N THR A 327 32.32 -20.33 7.91
CA THR A 327 33.48 -20.68 7.10
C THR A 327 34.76 -19.99 7.59
N LYS A 328 34.68 -18.71 8.02
CA LYS A 328 35.79 -18.00 8.62
C LYS A 328 36.32 -18.70 9.89
N HIS A 329 35.43 -19.14 10.78
CA HIS A 329 35.84 -19.89 11.99
C HIS A 329 36.43 -21.25 11.64
N GLY A 330 35.85 -21.93 10.63
CA GLY A 330 36.40 -23.19 10.14
C GLY A 330 37.81 -23.07 9.56
N ILE A 331 38.09 -21.98 8.83
CA ILE A 331 39.44 -21.69 8.30
C ILE A 331 40.44 -21.57 9.45
N LEU A 332 40.14 -20.73 10.46
CA LEU A 332 41.05 -20.54 11.62
C LEU A 332 41.31 -21.83 12.36
N MET A 333 40.28 -22.68 12.56
CA MET A 333 40.47 -23.98 13.22
C MET A 333 41.36 -24.93 12.40
N CYS A 334 41.20 -24.98 11.09
CA CYS A 334 42.03 -25.82 10.22
C CYS A 334 43.47 -25.32 10.09
N GLU A 335 43.70 -24.00 10.09
CA GLU A 335 45.05 -23.41 10.10
C GLU A 335 45.82 -23.81 11.38
N VAL A 336 45.19 -23.56 12.55
CA VAL A 336 45.82 -23.92 13.83
C VAL A 336 46.08 -25.43 13.92
N ALA A 337 45.15 -26.27 13.45
CA ALA A 337 45.32 -27.72 13.47
C ALA A 337 46.40 -28.25 12.51
N LYS A 338 46.84 -27.44 11.53
CA LYS A 338 47.95 -27.79 10.63
C LYS A 338 49.31 -27.32 11.12
N GLU A 339 49.36 -26.34 12.02
CA GLU A 339 50.58 -25.84 12.61
C GLU A 339 51.06 -26.71 13.81
N GLU A 340 50.14 -27.47 14.43
CA GLU A 340 50.48 -28.50 15.44
C GLU A 340 50.80 -29.86 14.80
#